data_3f3aff07d5090b95b6afc2ddb2153708
#
_entry.id   3f3aff07d5090b95b6afc2ddb2153708
#
_cell.length_a   1.000
_cell.length_b   1.000
_cell.length_c   1.000
_cell.angle_alpha   90.00
_cell.angle_beta   90.00
_cell.angle_gamma   90.00
#
_symmetry.space_group_name_H-M   'P 1'
#
loop_
_entity.id
_entity.type
_entity.pdbx_description
1 polymer ?
#
loop_
_entity_poly.entity_id
_entity_poly.type
_entity_poly.pdbx_seq_one_letter_code
_entity_poly.pdbx_strand_id
1 'polypeptide(L)'
;MRKALAKTYIYELIFLCIYLIVTNKLLEIFEEKFILGVFIILIINVVVFFYLIIYLIILLRSQYYVYKLNLSKSIVMEKKLYKMKKINIMKDIHRINLSAYYRLLNKEEEALRYLNEVRISRFTLPVVRYCYYMNLAEYKYYNGKKEEARKIFDENIKKESNKNLLEIFLDYEDNPEQKVVELEKILPKQKKRLYKLQVENALAITYEEIGNFEKAMEFYKQVAEKESEIYFIKVAKEKVLELSLKNKKI
;
A
#
# COMPACT_ATOMS: atom_id res chain seq x y z
N MET A 1 -0.40 10.75 -4.04
CA MET A 1 -1.14 9.49 -4.24
C MET A 1 -2.37 9.62 -5.15
N ARG A 2 -3.33 10.58 -4.99
CA ARG A 2 -4.44 10.78 -5.94
C ARG A 2 -3.98 11.01 -7.39
N LYS A 3 -2.94 11.86 -7.61
CA LYS A 3 -2.36 12.12 -8.94
C LYS A 3 -1.68 10.89 -9.56
N ALA A 4 -1.14 9.98 -8.74
CA ALA A 4 -0.49 8.77 -9.22
C ALA A 4 -1.50 7.69 -9.62
N LEU A 5 -2.58 7.52 -8.85
CA LEU A 5 -3.72 6.68 -9.22
C LEU A 5 -4.39 7.19 -10.51
N ALA A 6 -4.60 8.51 -10.64
CA ALA A 6 -5.12 9.12 -11.85
C ALA A 6 -4.24 8.82 -13.09
N LYS A 7 -2.90 8.84 -12.94
CA LYS A 7 -2.00 8.46 -14.04
C LYS A 7 -2.12 6.99 -14.42
N THR A 8 -2.33 6.08 -13.47
CA THR A 8 -2.54 4.65 -13.77
C THR A 8 -3.83 4.45 -14.57
N TYR A 9 -4.91 5.14 -14.22
CA TYR A 9 -6.16 5.14 -15.01
C TYR A 9 -5.98 5.75 -16.40
N ILE A 10 -5.14 6.77 -16.55
CA ILE A 10 -4.81 7.36 -17.85
C ILE A 10 -4.11 6.33 -18.75
N TYR A 11 -3.20 5.50 -18.22
CA TYR A 11 -2.55 4.46 -19.01
C TYR A 11 -3.52 3.31 -19.39
N GLU A 12 -4.46 2.96 -18.50
CA GLU A 12 -5.52 2.00 -18.85
C GLU A 12 -6.45 2.58 -19.92
N LEU A 13 -6.74 3.88 -19.87
CA LEU A 13 -7.52 4.60 -20.89
C LEU A 13 -6.77 4.66 -22.23
N ILE A 14 -5.46 4.95 -22.22
CA ILE A 14 -4.61 4.93 -23.41
C ILE A 14 -4.57 3.55 -24.03
N PHE A 15 -4.45 2.49 -23.21
CA PHE A 15 -4.50 1.11 -23.70
C PHE A 15 -5.86 0.80 -24.34
N LEU A 16 -6.95 1.27 -23.78
CA LEU A 16 -8.29 1.15 -24.34
C LEU A 16 -8.41 1.91 -25.68
N CYS A 17 -7.85 3.12 -25.77
CA CYS A 17 -7.82 3.90 -27.02
C CYS A 17 -6.99 3.21 -28.12
N ILE A 18 -5.81 2.67 -27.78
CA ILE A 18 -4.98 1.89 -28.72
C ILE A 18 -5.73 0.65 -29.17
N TYR A 19 -6.41 -0.06 -28.26
CA TYR A 19 -7.23 -1.21 -28.58
C TYR A 19 -8.36 -0.85 -29.57
N LEU A 20 -9.06 0.28 -29.36
CA LEU A 20 -10.11 0.77 -30.26
C LEU A 20 -9.56 1.16 -31.64
N ILE A 21 -8.37 1.75 -31.71
CA ILE A 21 -7.71 2.09 -32.98
C ILE A 21 -7.31 0.82 -33.75
N VAL A 22 -6.79 -0.18 -33.05
CA VAL A 22 -6.41 -1.49 -33.65
C VAL A 22 -7.66 -2.23 -34.13
N THR A 23 -8.75 -2.21 -33.37
CA THR A 23 -10.02 -2.85 -33.80
C THR A 23 -10.63 -2.14 -35.01
N ASN A 24 -10.57 -0.80 -35.10
CA ASN A 24 -11.04 -0.09 -36.29
C ASN A 24 -10.18 -0.41 -37.54
N LYS A 25 -8.86 -0.48 -37.40
CA LYS A 25 -7.98 -0.90 -38.52
C LYS A 25 -8.21 -2.35 -38.94
N LEU A 26 -8.52 -3.24 -38.02
CA LEU A 26 -8.90 -4.61 -38.35
C LEU A 26 -10.23 -4.69 -39.13
N LEU A 27 -11.16 -3.77 -38.86
CA LEU A 27 -12.41 -3.62 -39.64
C LEU A 27 -12.15 -3.26 -41.11
N GLU A 28 -11.17 -2.38 -41.39
CA GLU A 28 -10.78 -1.98 -42.75
C GLU A 28 -10.17 -3.13 -43.57
N ILE A 29 -9.51 -4.09 -42.90
CA ILE A 29 -8.86 -5.25 -43.57
C ILE A 29 -9.84 -6.35 -43.99
N PHE A 30 -11.07 -6.36 -43.40
CA PHE A 30 -12.07 -7.42 -43.66
C PHE A 30 -13.13 -7.03 -44.72
N GLU A 31 -12.74 -6.34 -45.82
CA GLU A 31 -13.72 -5.88 -46.84
C GLU A 31 -14.65 -7.00 -47.39
N GLU A 32 -14.17 -8.21 -47.63
CA GLU A 32 -14.99 -9.32 -48.17
C GLU A 32 -15.76 -10.14 -47.10
N LYS A 33 -15.37 -10.06 -45.83
CA LYS A 33 -16.01 -10.78 -44.70
C LYS A 33 -16.42 -9.82 -43.58
N PHE A 34 -16.85 -8.64 -43.93
CA PHE A 34 -17.16 -7.52 -43.01
C PHE A 34 -18.06 -7.95 -41.85
N ILE A 35 -19.14 -8.65 -42.10
CA ILE A 35 -20.10 -9.08 -41.08
C ILE A 35 -19.45 -10.03 -40.06
N LEU A 36 -18.64 -10.98 -40.50
CA LEU A 36 -17.95 -11.93 -39.63
C LEU A 36 -16.87 -11.21 -38.78
N GLY A 37 -16.14 -10.28 -39.40
CA GLY A 37 -15.15 -9.44 -38.71
C GLY A 37 -15.77 -8.58 -37.60
N VAL A 38 -16.89 -7.92 -37.89
CA VAL A 38 -17.66 -7.14 -36.89
C VAL A 38 -18.11 -8.03 -35.74
N PHE A 39 -18.63 -9.22 -36.00
CA PHE A 39 -19.08 -10.16 -34.96
C PHE A 39 -17.93 -10.62 -34.06
N ILE A 40 -16.77 -10.96 -34.62
CA ILE A 40 -15.60 -11.36 -33.86
C ILE A 40 -15.12 -10.22 -32.96
N ILE A 41 -15.03 -9.00 -33.48
CA ILE A 41 -14.62 -7.82 -32.72
C ILE A 41 -15.62 -7.53 -31.59
N LEU A 42 -16.92 -7.64 -31.84
CA LEU A 42 -17.95 -7.46 -30.83
C LEU A 42 -17.80 -8.46 -29.67
N ILE A 43 -17.57 -9.75 -30.00
CA ILE A 43 -17.34 -10.79 -28.98
C ILE A 43 -16.09 -10.48 -28.16
N ILE A 44 -14.98 -10.09 -28.81
CA ILE A 44 -13.73 -9.72 -28.10
C ILE A 44 -13.98 -8.54 -27.17
N ASN A 45 -14.69 -7.50 -27.62
CA ASN A 45 -15.03 -6.34 -26.79
C ASN A 45 -15.86 -6.73 -25.57
N VAL A 46 -16.86 -7.58 -25.75
CA VAL A 46 -17.69 -8.10 -24.66
C VAL A 46 -16.84 -8.87 -23.64
N VAL A 47 -15.95 -9.76 -24.10
CA VAL A 47 -15.06 -10.53 -23.22
C VAL A 47 -14.12 -9.60 -22.45
N VAL A 48 -13.50 -8.62 -23.12
CA VAL A 48 -12.61 -7.64 -22.48
C VAL A 48 -13.37 -6.80 -21.46
N PHE A 49 -14.59 -6.36 -21.77
CA PHE A 49 -15.43 -5.59 -20.88
C PHE A 49 -15.78 -6.36 -19.59
N PHE A 50 -16.19 -7.62 -19.71
CA PHE A 50 -16.44 -8.49 -18.55
C PHE A 50 -15.18 -8.73 -17.72
N TYR A 51 -14.02 -8.93 -18.38
CA TYR A 51 -12.75 -9.07 -17.68
C TYR A 51 -12.42 -7.83 -16.85
N LEU A 52 -12.61 -6.63 -17.41
CA LEU A 52 -12.37 -5.36 -16.71
C LEU A 52 -13.33 -5.15 -15.53
N ILE A 53 -14.61 -5.51 -15.70
CA ILE A 53 -15.59 -5.45 -14.61
C ILE A 53 -15.18 -6.38 -13.46
N ILE A 54 -14.85 -7.63 -13.76
CA ILE A 54 -14.42 -8.59 -12.74
C ILE A 54 -13.16 -8.09 -12.02
N TYR A 55 -12.18 -7.57 -12.76
CA TYR A 55 -10.97 -6.99 -12.20
C TYR A 55 -11.30 -5.82 -11.25
N LEU A 56 -12.16 -4.90 -11.68
CA LEU A 56 -12.58 -3.74 -10.87
C LEU A 56 -13.31 -4.18 -9.59
N ILE A 57 -14.22 -5.15 -9.68
CA ILE A 57 -14.93 -5.68 -8.51
C ILE A 57 -13.95 -6.26 -7.49
N ILE A 58 -12.96 -7.04 -7.93
CA ILE A 58 -11.95 -7.63 -7.05
C ILE A 58 -11.10 -6.53 -6.42
N LEU A 59 -10.68 -5.52 -7.20
CA LEU A 59 -9.92 -4.37 -6.71
C LEU A 59 -10.67 -3.58 -5.64
N LEU A 60 -11.95 -3.26 -5.89
CA LEU A 60 -12.80 -2.56 -4.93
C LEU A 60 -13.00 -3.38 -3.64
N ARG A 61 -13.17 -4.69 -3.75
CA ARG A 61 -13.24 -5.58 -2.59
C ARG A 61 -11.93 -5.61 -1.81
N SER A 62 -10.77 -5.63 -2.47
CA SER A 62 -9.47 -5.54 -1.80
C SER A 62 -9.38 -4.25 -0.98
N GLN A 63 -9.68 -3.10 -1.59
CA GLN A 63 -9.66 -1.80 -0.90
C GLN A 63 -10.69 -1.72 0.25
N TYR A 64 -11.87 -2.30 0.08
CA TYR A 64 -12.87 -2.39 1.13
C TYR A 64 -12.36 -3.18 2.34
N TYR A 65 -11.67 -4.32 2.12
CA TYR A 65 -11.11 -5.10 3.22
C TYR A 65 -9.96 -4.39 3.92
N VAL A 66 -9.12 -3.63 3.20
CA VAL A 66 -8.11 -2.75 3.82
C VAL A 66 -8.79 -1.68 4.69
N TYR A 67 -9.85 -1.05 4.20
CA TYR A 67 -10.64 -0.09 4.98
C TYR A 67 -11.23 -0.72 6.25
N LYS A 68 -11.69 -1.97 6.17
CA LYS A 68 -12.20 -2.76 7.32
C LYS A 68 -11.09 -3.34 8.21
N LEU A 69 -9.82 -3.09 7.90
CA LEU A 69 -8.64 -3.64 8.60
C LEU A 69 -8.58 -5.18 8.59
N ASN A 70 -9.18 -5.83 7.59
CA ASN A 70 -9.15 -7.28 7.39
C ASN A 70 -8.15 -7.59 6.27
N LEU A 71 -6.85 -7.63 6.63
CA LEU A 71 -5.78 -7.80 5.66
C LEU A 71 -5.74 -9.21 5.06
N SER A 72 -6.11 -10.25 5.80
CA SER A 72 -6.18 -11.62 5.26
C SER A 72 -7.14 -11.71 4.08
N LYS A 73 -8.33 -11.11 4.16
CA LYS A 73 -9.25 -11.06 3.02
C LYS A 73 -8.72 -10.19 1.88
N SER A 74 -8.06 -9.06 2.20
CA SER A 74 -7.43 -8.23 1.18
C SER A 74 -6.32 -8.98 0.43
N ILE A 75 -5.48 -9.75 1.14
CA ILE A 75 -4.44 -10.61 0.56
C ILE A 75 -5.04 -11.63 -0.43
N VAL A 76 -6.18 -12.24 -0.08
CA VAL A 76 -6.88 -13.16 -0.99
C VAL A 76 -7.30 -12.45 -2.28
N MET A 77 -7.82 -11.21 -2.18
CA MET A 77 -8.21 -10.42 -3.36
C MET A 77 -6.98 -10.01 -4.18
N GLU A 78 -5.91 -9.52 -3.55
CA GLU A 78 -4.66 -9.16 -4.24
C GLU A 78 -4.03 -10.35 -4.96
N LYS A 79 -4.05 -11.56 -4.37
CA LYS A 79 -3.59 -12.79 -5.03
C LYS A 79 -4.43 -13.14 -6.27
N LYS A 80 -5.74 -12.89 -6.23
CA LYS A 80 -6.60 -13.06 -7.42
C LYS A 80 -6.20 -12.06 -8.51
N LEU A 81 -6.04 -10.78 -8.18
CA LEU A 81 -5.59 -9.74 -9.11
C LEU A 81 -4.22 -10.06 -9.70
N TYR A 82 -3.27 -10.50 -8.88
CA TYR A 82 -1.94 -10.95 -9.30
C TYR A 82 -2.01 -12.08 -10.33
N LYS A 83 -2.88 -13.08 -10.10
CA LYS A 83 -3.07 -14.21 -11.02
C LYS A 83 -3.74 -13.79 -12.35
N MET A 84 -4.60 -12.79 -12.32
CA MET A 84 -5.28 -12.29 -13.53
C MET A 84 -4.32 -11.56 -14.49
N LYS A 85 -3.24 -10.94 -13.99
CA LYS A 85 -2.29 -10.21 -14.83
C LYS A 85 -1.30 -11.17 -15.50
N LYS A 86 -1.15 -11.06 -16.83
CA LYS A 86 -0.17 -11.84 -17.61
C LYS A 86 1.19 -11.16 -17.66
N ILE A 87 1.21 -9.82 -17.72
CA ILE A 87 2.43 -9.01 -17.88
C ILE A 87 3.07 -8.74 -16.53
N ASN A 88 4.37 -8.99 -16.39
CA ASN A 88 5.10 -8.85 -15.12
C ASN A 88 5.03 -7.44 -14.52
N ILE A 89 5.15 -6.38 -15.33
CA ILE A 89 5.05 -4.98 -14.87
C ILE A 89 3.69 -4.72 -14.18
N MET A 90 2.60 -5.32 -14.69
CA MET A 90 1.28 -5.19 -14.07
C MET A 90 1.14 -6.01 -12.78
N LYS A 91 1.95 -7.08 -12.64
CA LYS A 91 2.00 -7.88 -11.41
C LYS A 91 2.73 -7.16 -10.28
N ASP A 92 3.67 -6.28 -10.60
CA ASP A 92 4.55 -5.68 -9.60
C ASP A 92 3.80 -4.80 -8.59
N ILE A 93 2.74 -4.11 -9.00
CA ILE A 93 1.89 -3.35 -8.06
C ILE A 93 1.22 -4.28 -7.03
N HIS A 94 0.77 -5.47 -7.47
CA HIS A 94 0.15 -6.46 -6.58
C HIS A 94 1.17 -7.13 -5.68
N ARG A 95 2.41 -7.37 -6.16
CA ARG A 95 3.53 -7.86 -5.34
C ARG A 95 3.87 -6.88 -4.23
N ILE A 96 3.95 -5.58 -4.55
CA ILE A 96 4.21 -4.51 -3.59
C ILE A 96 3.10 -4.44 -2.53
N ASN A 97 1.83 -4.50 -2.94
CA ASN A 97 0.70 -4.51 -2.02
C ASN A 97 0.73 -5.76 -1.10
N LEU A 98 0.99 -6.93 -1.68
CA LEU A 98 1.10 -8.18 -0.90
C LEU A 98 2.25 -8.10 0.10
N SER A 99 3.41 -7.59 -0.31
CA SER A 99 4.55 -7.37 0.60
C SER A 99 4.15 -6.48 1.78
N ALA A 100 3.53 -5.32 1.51
CA ALA A 100 3.09 -4.40 2.55
C ALA A 100 2.07 -5.04 3.52
N TYR A 101 1.10 -5.81 3.01
CA TYR A 101 0.10 -6.46 3.85
C TYR A 101 0.68 -7.59 4.69
N TYR A 102 1.59 -8.40 4.14
CA TYR A 102 2.26 -9.44 4.90
C TYR A 102 3.13 -8.86 6.01
N ARG A 103 3.84 -7.75 5.76
CA ARG A 103 4.60 -7.04 6.80
C ARG A 103 3.70 -6.53 7.92
N LEU A 104 2.55 -5.95 7.61
CA LEU A 104 1.57 -5.52 8.62
C LEU A 104 1.00 -6.67 9.45
N LEU A 105 1.06 -7.91 8.96
CA LEU A 105 0.70 -9.13 9.68
C LEU A 105 1.88 -9.77 10.42
N ASN A 106 3.07 -9.15 10.41
CA ASN A 106 4.33 -9.68 10.95
C ASN A 106 4.76 -11.00 10.28
N LYS A 107 4.53 -11.11 8.95
CA LYS A 107 4.92 -12.25 8.12
C LYS A 107 6.06 -11.83 7.20
N GLU A 108 7.25 -11.70 7.79
CA GLU A 108 8.43 -11.09 7.15
C GLU A 108 8.93 -11.88 5.94
N GLU A 109 8.93 -13.22 6.00
CA GLU A 109 9.39 -14.08 4.91
C GLU A 109 8.53 -13.90 3.65
N GLU A 110 7.20 -13.92 3.82
CA GLU A 110 6.27 -13.71 2.73
C GLU A 110 6.36 -12.29 2.18
N ALA A 111 6.51 -11.30 3.06
CA ALA A 111 6.69 -9.91 2.66
C ALA A 111 7.94 -9.74 1.78
N LEU A 112 9.08 -10.28 2.23
CA LEU A 112 10.34 -10.22 1.51
C LEU A 112 10.28 -11.00 0.18
N ARG A 113 9.66 -12.17 0.17
CA ARG A 113 9.50 -12.96 -1.05
C ARG A 113 8.80 -12.17 -2.15
N TYR A 114 7.65 -11.53 -1.85
CA TYR A 114 6.94 -10.73 -2.83
C TYR A 114 7.72 -9.49 -3.25
N LEU A 115 8.45 -8.85 -2.32
CA LEU A 115 9.25 -7.67 -2.62
C LEU A 115 10.43 -7.99 -3.56
N ASN A 116 11.11 -9.13 -3.34
CA ASN A 116 12.22 -9.59 -4.17
C ASN A 116 11.81 -10.02 -5.58
N GLU A 117 10.54 -10.38 -5.78
CA GLU A 117 10.02 -10.70 -7.12
C GLU A 117 9.76 -9.45 -7.97
N VAL A 118 9.74 -8.24 -7.40
CA VAL A 118 9.50 -6.98 -8.12
C VAL A 118 10.72 -6.64 -8.97
N ARG A 119 10.49 -6.30 -10.25
CA ARG A 119 11.55 -5.97 -11.20
C ARG A 119 11.49 -4.51 -11.61
N ILE A 120 12.33 -3.68 -11.01
CA ILE A 120 12.44 -2.27 -11.38
C ILE A 120 13.31 -2.12 -12.63
N SER A 121 12.76 -1.47 -13.65
CA SER A 121 13.42 -1.16 -14.91
C SER A 121 13.18 0.29 -15.31
N ARG A 122 13.83 0.75 -16.40
CA ARG A 122 13.59 2.09 -16.95
C ARG A 122 12.13 2.33 -17.37
N PHE A 123 11.40 1.26 -17.69
CA PHE A 123 9.99 1.31 -18.09
C PHE A 123 9.01 1.18 -16.90
N THR A 124 9.52 0.97 -15.69
CA THR A 124 8.66 0.89 -14.49
C THR A 124 8.00 2.24 -14.25
N LEU A 125 6.67 2.21 -14.09
CA LEU A 125 5.89 3.42 -13.79
C LEU A 125 6.42 4.13 -12.53
N PRO A 126 6.55 5.47 -12.54
CA PRO A 126 7.09 6.21 -11.40
C PRO A 126 6.41 5.89 -10.06
N VAL A 127 5.08 5.68 -10.07
CA VAL A 127 4.32 5.31 -8.87
C VAL A 127 4.69 3.92 -8.35
N VAL A 128 4.91 2.95 -9.23
CA VAL A 128 5.32 1.58 -8.86
C VAL A 128 6.72 1.60 -8.27
N ARG A 129 7.63 2.35 -8.91
CA ARG A 129 9.00 2.57 -8.43
C ARG A 129 8.99 3.21 -7.03
N TYR A 130 8.22 4.29 -6.85
CA TYR A 130 8.05 4.94 -5.55
C TYR A 130 7.54 3.96 -4.49
N CYS A 131 6.45 3.24 -4.77
CA CYS A 131 5.89 2.27 -3.83
C CYS A 131 6.87 1.14 -3.50
N TYR A 132 7.66 0.67 -4.47
CA TYR A 132 8.67 -0.35 -4.25
C TYR A 132 9.75 0.13 -3.28
N TYR A 133 10.38 1.28 -3.56
CA TYR A 133 11.45 1.79 -2.71
C TYR A 133 10.95 2.20 -1.31
N MET A 134 9.73 2.71 -1.20
CA MET A 134 9.10 2.95 0.10
C MET A 134 8.95 1.65 0.91
N ASN A 135 8.41 0.59 0.30
CA ASN A 135 8.28 -0.70 0.99
C ASN A 135 9.64 -1.31 1.34
N LEU A 136 10.64 -1.17 0.47
CA LEU A 136 11.98 -1.67 0.71
C LEU A 136 12.67 -0.91 1.87
N ALA A 137 12.56 0.41 1.87
CA ALA A 137 13.11 1.25 2.95
C ALA A 137 12.40 0.96 4.29
N GLU A 138 11.07 0.85 4.30
CA GLU A 138 10.32 0.45 5.48
C GLU A 138 10.73 -0.95 5.98
N TYR A 139 10.88 -1.92 5.07
CA TYR A 139 11.35 -3.25 5.42
C TYR A 139 12.73 -3.21 6.09
N LYS A 140 13.68 -2.46 5.53
CA LYS A 140 15.01 -2.28 6.11
C LYS A 140 14.98 -1.60 7.48
N TYR A 141 14.17 -0.55 7.62
CA TYR A 141 14.01 0.18 8.87
C TYR A 141 13.51 -0.72 10.01
N TYR A 142 12.40 -1.43 9.79
CA TYR A 142 11.81 -2.30 10.81
C TYR A 142 12.64 -3.55 11.14
N ASN A 143 13.58 -3.92 10.25
CA ASN A 143 14.56 -4.98 10.50
C ASN A 143 15.89 -4.45 11.11
N GLY A 144 15.89 -3.24 11.66
CA GLY A 144 17.04 -2.64 12.34
C GLY A 144 18.16 -2.12 11.43
N LYS A 145 17.96 -2.20 10.09
CA LYS A 145 18.94 -1.73 9.09
C LYS A 145 18.68 -0.29 8.69
N LYS A 146 18.74 0.61 9.68
CA LYS A 146 18.29 2.00 9.55
C LYS A 146 19.11 2.80 8.54
N GLU A 147 20.42 2.62 8.49
CA GLU A 147 21.30 3.29 7.52
C GLU A 147 21.00 2.86 6.07
N GLU A 148 20.75 1.54 5.85
CA GLU A 148 20.33 1.05 4.54
C GLU A 148 18.96 1.66 4.16
N ALA A 149 18.03 1.75 5.11
CA ALA A 149 16.73 2.37 4.90
C ALA A 149 16.85 3.85 4.51
N ARG A 150 17.70 4.61 5.23
CA ARG A 150 18.00 6.02 4.94
C ARG A 150 18.58 6.17 3.52
N LYS A 151 19.58 5.38 3.19
CA LYS A 151 20.20 5.41 1.86
C LYS A 151 19.17 5.16 0.75
N ILE A 152 18.36 4.10 0.88
CA ILE A 152 17.32 3.78 -0.10
C ILE A 152 16.34 4.95 -0.24
N PHE A 153 15.92 5.54 0.89
CA PHE A 153 14.98 6.66 0.92
C PHE A 153 15.54 7.88 0.19
N ASP A 154 16.74 8.33 0.55
CA ASP A 154 17.34 9.57 0.01
C ASP A 154 17.70 9.44 -1.48
N GLU A 155 18.12 8.25 -1.94
CA GLU A 155 18.46 8.02 -3.35
C GLU A 155 17.25 7.89 -4.27
N ASN A 156 16.11 7.38 -3.77
CA ASN A 156 15.01 6.94 -4.64
C ASN A 156 13.68 7.65 -4.40
N ILE A 157 13.53 8.37 -3.28
CA ILE A 157 12.27 8.97 -2.89
C ILE A 157 12.44 10.47 -2.81
N LYS A 158 11.65 11.18 -3.62
CA LYS A 158 11.62 12.65 -3.55
C LYS A 158 10.89 13.08 -2.29
N LYS A 159 11.54 13.94 -1.50
CA LYS A 159 10.93 14.57 -0.33
C LYS A 159 9.75 15.44 -0.78
N GLU A 160 8.60 15.25 -0.17
CA GLU A 160 7.40 16.06 -0.40
C GLU A 160 7.29 17.12 0.71
N SER A 161 6.49 18.16 0.48
CA SER A 161 6.22 19.21 1.49
C SER A 161 5.58 18.68 2.78
N ASN A 162 4.89 17.54 2.70
CA ASN A 162 4.36 16.85 3.87
C ASN A 162 5.14 15.55 4.06
N LYS A 163 5.88 15.46 5.16
CA LYS A 163 6.65 14.27 5.52
C LYS A 163 5.72 13.06 5.65
N ASN A 164 6.19 11.90 5.19
CA ASN A 164 5.53 10.63 5.46
C ASN A 164 6.06 10.01 6.77
N LEU A 165 5.41 8.95 7.24
CA LEU A 165 5.72 8.31 8.51
C LEU A 165 7.19 7.81 8.59
N LEU A 166 7.68 7.15 7.52
CA LEU A 166 9.05 6.67 7.47
C LEU A 166 10.06 7.82 7.48
N GLU A 167 9.80 8.91 6.75
CA GLU A 167 10.65 10.10 6.73
C GLU A 167 10.77 10.73 8.12
N ILE A 168 9.67 10.81 8.88
CA ILE A 168 9.67 11.30 10.26
C ILE A 168 10.54 10.40 11.15
N PHE A 169 10.40 9.08 11.03
CA PHE A 169 11.21 8.13 11.80
C PHE A 169 12.69 8.24 11.46
N LEU A 170 13.02 8.39 10.19
CA LEU A 170 14.40 8.54 9.74
C LEU A 170 15.00 9.90 10.14
N ASP A 171 14.25 11.01 10.01
CA ASP A 171 14.77 12.37 10.28
C ASP A 171 14.92 12.67 11.77
N TYR A 172 14.09 12.06 12.61
CA TYR A 172 14.04 12.34 14.06
C TYR A 172 14.27 11.09 14.90
N GLU A 173 15.17 10.20 14.45
CA GLU A 173 15.47 8.95 15.15
C GLU A 173 15.94 9.19 16.58
N ASP A 174 16.88 10.11 16.76
CA ASP A 174 17.49 10.45 18.04
C ASP A 174 16.83 11.65 18.74
N ASN A 175 15.68 12.12 18.23
CA ASN A 175 14.94 13.25 18.80
C ASN A 175 13.44 12.91 18.90
N PRO A 176 13.05 12.12 19.91
CA PRO A 176 11.67 11.68 20.05
C PRO A 176 10.68 12.82 20.35
N GLU A 177 11.09 13.90 20.98
CA GLU A 177 10.24 15.09 21.21
C GLU A 177 9.85 15.74 19.87
N GLN A 178 10.82 15.94 18.97
CA GLN A 178 10.54 16.50 17.66
C GLN A 178 9.75 15.50 16.78
N LYS A 179 9.99 14.19 16.96
CA LYS A 179 9.21 13.14 16.31
C LYS A 179 7.72 13.26 16.67
N VAL A 180 7.39 13.46 17.96
CA VAL A 180 6.01 13.71 18.41
C VAL A 180 5.39 14.90 17.69
N VAL A 181 6.09 16.04 17.66
CA VAL A 181 5.58 17.26 17.02
C VAL A 181 5.20 17.02 15.55
N GLU A 182 6.05 16.34 14.80
CA GLU A 182 5.78 16.06 13.39
C GLU A 182 4.67 15.00 13.20
N LEU A 183 4.59 13.99 14.07
CA LEU A 183 3.51 13.01 14.05
C LEU A 183 2.15 13.65 14.37
N GLU A 184 2.07 14.52 15.39
CA GLU A 184 0.85 15.26 15.73
C GLU A 184 0.41 16.17 14.57
N LYS A 185 1.34 16.81 13.87
CA LYS A 185 1.07 17.67 12.72
C LYS A 185 0.51 16.92 11.51
N ILE A 186 0.91 15.67 11.30
CA ILE A 186 0.40 14.87 10.19
C ILE A 186 -0.89 14.10 10.51
N LEU A 187 -1.16 13.78 11.78
CA LEU A 187 -2.32 12.97 12.21
C LEU A 187 -3.67 13.51 11.70
N PRO A 188 -4.03 14.81 11.89
CA PRO A 188 -5.32 15.32 11.46
C PRO A 188 -5.50 15.34 9.93
N LYS A 189 -4.42 15.26 9.16
CA LYS A 189 -4.44 15.25 7.71
C LYS A 189 -4.72 13.85 7.13
N GLN A 190 -4.70 12.80 7.97
CA GLN A 190 -4.84 11.42 7.52
C GLN A 190 -6.31 11.04 7.29
N LYS A 191 -6.65 10.82 6.02
CA LYS A 191 -8.00 10.37 5.62
C LYS A 191 -8.12 8.86 5.51
N LYS A 192 -7.00 8.12 5.37
CA LYS A 192 -7.00 6.67 5.24
C LYS A 192 -6.93 6.03 6.61
N ARG A 193 -7.95 5.25 6.95
CA ARG A 193 -8.11 4.62 8.27
C ARG A 193 -6.86 3.85 8.73
N LEU A 194 -6.31 2.99 7.87
CA LEU A 194 -5.11 2.21 8.21
C LEU A 194 -3.90 3.11 8.48
N TYR A 195 -3.66 4.11 7.62
CA TYR A 195 -2.53 5.01 7.79
C TYR A 195 -2.69 5.91 9.02
N LYS A 196 -3.92 6.34 9.33
CA LYS A 196 -4.22 7.08 10.57
C LYS A 196 -3.85 6.24 11.80
N LEU A 197 -4.24 4.96 11.83
CA LEU A 197 -3.89 4.03 12.93
C LEU A 197 -2.38 3.80 13.05
N GLN A 198 -1.64 3.77 11.93
CA GLN A 198 -0.19 3.67 11.97
C GLN A 198 0.44 4.92 12.60
N VAL A 199 -0.07 6.12 12.32
CA VAL A 199 0.40 7.37 12.95
C VAL A 199 0.04 7.41 14.44
N GLU A 200 -1.18 6.99 14.82
CA GLU A 200 -1.60 6.88 16.22
C GLU A 200 -0.72 5.89 17.00
N ASN A 201 -0.39 4.74 16.41
CA ASN A 201 0.53 3.77 17.01
C ASN A 201 1.96 4.34 17.12
N ALA A 202 2.42 5.08 16.13
CA ALA A 202 3.72 5.74 16.16
C ALA A 202 3.79 6.78 17.28
N LEU A 203 2.72 7.56 17.48
CA LEU A 203 2.60 8.50 18.60
C LEU A 203 2.65 7.77 19.95
N ALA A 204 1.90 6.67 20.09
CA ALA A 204 1.92 5.87 21.32
C ALA A 204 3.33 5.42 21.69
N ILE A 205 4.06 4.85 20.73
CA ILE A 205 5.46 4.39 20.92
C ILE A 205 6.36 5.58 21.29
N THR A 206 6.26 6.69 20.55
CA THR A 206 7.15 7.84 20.76
C THR A 206 6.84 8.53 22.10
N TYR A 207 5.57 8.61 22.53
CA TYR A 207 5.23 9.10 23.87
C TYR A 207 5.76 8.18 24.98
N GLU A 208 5.78 6.86 24.78
CA GLU A 208 6.40 5.91 25.70
C GLU A 208 7.93 6.12 25.76
N GLU A 209 8.60 6.38 24.61
CA GLU A 209 10.04 6.70 24.54
C GLU A 209 10.43 7.94 25.36
N ILE A 210 9.61 8.99 25.36
CA ILE A 210 9.85 10.20 26.16
C ILE A 210 9.34 10.13 27.60
N GLY A 211 8.82 8.98 28.03
CA GLY A 211 8.29 8.75 29.38
C GLY A 211 6.92 9.35 29.65
N ASN A 212 6.21 9.85 28.64
CA ASN A 212 4.84 10.35 28.79
C ASN A 212 3.83 9.19 28.68
N PHE A 213 3.77 8.37 29.73
CA PHE A 213 2.95 7.17 29.77
C PHE A 213 1.44 7.45 29.71
N GLU A 214 1.00 8.63 30.15
CA GLU A 214 -0.42 9.02 30.07
C GLU A 214 -0.87 9.15 28.61
N LYS A 215 -0.17 9.95 27.83
CA LYS A 215 -0.44 10.12 26.40
C LYS A 215 -0.18 8.84 25.60
N ALA A 216 0.87 8.09 25.93
CA ALA A 216 1.13 6.79 25.32
C ALA A 216 -0.07 5.85 25.52
N MET A 217 -0.61 5.76 26.73
CA MET A 217 -1.78 4.95 27.08
C MET A 217 -3.02 5.38 26.29
N GLU A 218 -3.24 6.69 26.14
CA GLU A 218 -4.37 7.23 25.37
C GLU A 218 -4.33 6.72 23.91
N PHE A 219 -3.20 6.89 23.24
CA PHE A 219 -3.03 6.46 21.85
C PHE A 219 -3.05 4.94 21.70
N TYR A 220 -2.42 4.18 22.62
CA TYR A 220 -2.51 2.72 22.59
C TYR A 220 -3.96 2.23 22.74
N LYS A 221 -4.79 2.85 23.60
CA LYS A 221 -6.22 2.52 23.71
C LYS A 221 -6.96 2.77 22.39
N GLN A 222 -6.76 3.92 21.74
CA GLN A 222 -7.39 4.24 20.46
C GLN A 222 -7.07 3.19 19.37
N VAL A 223 -5.83 2.71 19.34
CA VAL A 223 -5.39 1.66 18.42
C VAL A 223 -5.96 0.29 18.83
N ALA A 224 -5.90 -0.06 20.12
CA ALA A 224 -6.34 -1.33 20.68
C ALA A 224 -7.85 -1.59 20.57
N GLU A 225 -8.69 -0.53 20.52
CA GLU A 225 -10.13 -0.63 20.29
C GLU A 225 -10.50 -1.27 18.95
N LYS A 226 -9.56 -1.35 18.01
CA LYS A 226 -9.84 -1.91 16.70
C LYS A 226 -9.70 -3.42 16.71
N GLU A 227 -10.74 -4.11 16.23
CA GLU A 227 -10.67 -5.54 15.98
C GLU A 227 -9.96 -5.78 14.65
N SER A 228 -8.76 -6.35 14.71
CA SER A 228 -7.95 -6.66 13.54
C SER A 228 -6.83 -7.64 13.88
N GLU A 229 -6.38 -8.35 12.85
CA GLU A 229 -5.23 -9.25 12.86
C GLU A 229 -3.89 -8.53 12.67
N ILE A 230 -3.89 -7.20 12.44
CA ILE A 230 -2.72 -6.37 12.22
C ILE A 230 -1.83 -6.40 13.48
N TYR A 231 -0.53 -6.67 13.26
CA TYR A 231 0.41 -6.93 14.34
C TYR A 231 0.51 -5.76 15.35
N PHE A 232 0.66 -4.52 14.88
CA PHE A 232 0.79 -3.38 15.79
C PHE A 232 -0.48 -3.14 16.63
N ILE A 233 -1.68 -3.56 16.17
CA ILE A 233 -2.92 -3.49 16.95
C ILE A 233 -2.89 -4.52 18.08
N LYS A 234 -2.34 -5.71 17.84
CA LYS A 234 -2.15 -6.73 18.88
C LYS A 234 -1.17 -6.24 19.95
N VAL A 235 -0.03 -5.69 19.50
CA VAL A 235 0.97 -5.09 20.41
C VAL A 235 0.37 -3.95 21.23
N ALA A 236 -0.45 -3.08 20.64
CA ALA A 236 -1.13 -2.00 21.37
C ALA A 236 -2.06 -2.55 22.48
N LYS A 237 -2.77 -3.67 22.24
CA LYS A 237 -3.59 -4.32 23.27
C LYS A 237 -2.75 -4.83 24.45
N GLU A 238 -1.60 -5.43 24.16
CA GLU A 238 -0.65 -5.92 25.18
C GLU A 238 -0.08 -4.74 25.98
N LYS A 239 0.28 -3.64 25.30
CA LYS A 239 0.79 -2.42 25.93
C LYS A 239 -0.24 -1.74 26.85
N VAL A 240 -1.50 -1.69 26.46
CA VAL A 240 -2.58 -1.18 27.33
C VAL A 240 -2.67 -2.01 28.62
N LEU A 241 -2.56 -3.33 28.54
CA LEU A 241 -2.57 -4.18 29.74
C LEU A 241 -1.32 -3.94 30.62
N GLU A 242 -0.12 -3.90 30.02
CA GLU A 242 1.14 -3.65 30.73
C GLU A 242 1.12 -2.35 31.50
N LEU A 243 0.80 -1.23 30.83
CA LEU A 243 0.77 0.10 31.44
C LEU A 243 -0.33 0.22 32.51
N SER A 244 -1.48 -0.45 32.33
CA SER A 244 -2.55 -0.48 33.32
C SER A 244 -2.13 -1.18 34.61
N LEU A 245 -1.29 -2.21 34.53
CA LEU A 245 -0.77 -2.94 35.70
C LEU A 245 0.31 -2.12 36.43
N LYS A 246 1.14 -1.38 35.72
CA LYS A 246 2.14 -0.47 36.32
C LYS A 246 1.46 0.64 37.13
N ASN A 247 0.40 1.26 36.60
CA ASN A 247 -0.34 2.32 37.31
C ASN A 247 -1.10 1.85 38.56
N LYS A 248 -1.37 0.54 38.74
CA LYS A 248 -2.01 0.00 39.95
C LYS A 248 -1.03 -0.31 41.08
N LYS A 249 0.28 -0.27 40.81
CA LYS A 249 1.33 -0.56 41.81
C LYS A 249 1.95 0.69 42.42
N ILE A 250 1.56 1.88 41.98
CA ILE A 250 1.87 3.18 42.51
C ILE A 250 0.68 3.67 43.36
#